data_be4fed18791be977e5defe84b027c827
#
_entry.id   be4fed18791be977e5defe84b027c827
#
_cell.length_a   1.000
_cell.length_b   1.000
_cell.length_c   1.000
_cell.angle_alpha   90.00
_cell.angle_beta   90.00
_cell.angle_gamma   90.00
#
_symmetry.space_group_name_H-M   'P 1'
#
loop_
_entity.id
_entity.type
_entity.pdbx_description
1 polymer ?
#
loop_
_entity_poly.entity_id
_entity_poly.type
_entity_poly.pdbx_seq_one_letter_code
_entity_poly.pdbx_strand_id
1 'polypeptide(L)'
;MIMLAKVVPYGGNAVRYALEKEKAKLVKVNHMPEGIDPTAIWYMMKHHCQLHQQDRTVGRSLERLMVQFVISPSKEEAENFTMNDWENLHDEALETLDSVGLIPKGMKKEVKTNFRNSMSVSGLHSDSKSGKLHLHMDCCRVDLDGNTNDVHDIHKRAMMAAEIINMRHGWKQPKEIRDMRREDIAKVCEDILQKLPEFDIAMYFNFLRSKGYEVKTKYDKNQKLVGYTVGKNASVFKASEISRRFMASQLEATWKKFHPEPTQVRVKPASPTVTTCSRPSRPVTPKPTSTQTKVQPSVQPKPTPAKTVFNIDTGSEVKKVWIPDSVKDIFLKEAQVPEGNDTATVENVAHTAMLLFVGYIDAATSMSESCGGGGGSSPESGWGKKDDEDERTYARRCLRMAHSMYKPKSIKRGFHR
;
A
#
# COMPACT_ATOMS: atom_id res chain seq x y z
N MET A 1 1.28 -17.47 10.56
CA MET A 1 1.64 -16.16 11.15
C MET A 1 2.01 -15.15 10.06
N ILE A 2 1.77 -13.86 10.28
CA ILE A 2 2.29 -12.76 9.46
C ILE A 2 3.17 -11.84 10.32
N MET A 3 4.18 -11.20 9.71
CA MET A 3 4.97 -10.16 10.34
C MET A 3 5.03 -8.95 9.41
N LEU A 4 4.67 -7.79 9.93
CA LEU A 4 4.73 -6.51 9.24
C LEU A 4 5.80 -5.65 9.90
N ALA A 5 6.46 -4.78 9.13
CA ALA A 5 7.45 -3.86 9.65
C ALA A 5 7.31 -2.48 9.03
N LYS A 6 7.53 -1.46 9.84
CA LYS A 6 7.63 -0.06 9.40
C LYS A 6 8.67 0.70 10.22
N VAL A 7 9.34 1.64 9.59
CA VAL A 7 10.23 2.57 10.28
C VAL A 7 9.39 3.73 10.81
N VAL A 8 9.53 4.03 12.10
CA VAL A 8 8.69 5.00 12.80
C VAL A 8 9.49 6.26 13.11
N PRO A 9 9.02 7.45 12.67
CA PRO A 9 9.69 8.72 12.98
C PRO A 9 9.49 9.13 14.45
N TYR A 10 8.33 8.81 15.06
CA TYR A 10 7.95 9.22 16.41
C TYR A 10 7.76 8.00 17.32
N GLY A 11 8.87 7.48 17.82
CA GLY A 11 8.87 6.26 18.62
C GLY A 11 8.09 6.33 19.92
N GLY A 12 8.01 7.50 20.57
CA GLY A 12 7.29 7.66 21.83
C GLY A 12 5.80 7.32 21.74
N ASN A 13 5.15 7.66 20.63
CA ASN A 13 3.75 7.30 20.42
C ASN A 13 3.59 5.80 20.12
N ALA A 14 4.57 5.18 19.46
CA ALA A 14 4.53 3.76 19.17
C ALA A 14 4.70 2.93 20.45
N VAL A 15 5.70 3.27 21.28
CA VAL A 15 5.94 2.60 22.56
C VAL A 15 4.72 2.73 23.49
N ARG A 16 4.14 3.95 23.63
CA ARG A 16 2.92 4.12 24.40
C ARG A 16 1.75 3.32 23.83
N TYR A 17 1.58 3.31 22.50
CA TYR A 17 0.55 2.50 21.88
C TYR A 17 0.73 1.02 22.17
N ALA A 18 1.97 0.52 22.11
CA ALA A 18 2.26 -0.88 22.39
C ALA A 18 1.98 -1.29 23.84
N LEU A 19 2.15 -0.36 24.82
CA LEU A 19 2.12 -0.69 26.25
C LEU A 19 0.92 -0.12 27.00
N GLU A 20 0.41 1.05 26.63
CA GLU A 20 -0.64 1.77 27.40
C GLU A 20 -2.04 1.66 26.79
N LYS A 21 -2.16 1.07 25.60
CA LYS A 21 -3.49 0.91 25.00
C LYS A 21 -4.37 0.04 25.87
N GLU A 22 -5.67 0.36 25.92
CA GLU A 22 -6.66 -0.44 26.64
C GLU A 22 -6.52 -1.92 26.26
N LYS A 23 -6.35 -2.78 27.28
CA LYS A 23 -6.12 -4.23 27.17
C LYS A 23 -4.75 -4.63 26.60
N ALA A 24 -3.81 -3.70 26.41
CA ALA A 24 -2.43 -4.07 26.11
C ALA A 24 -1.80 -4.76 27.34
N LYS A 25 -1.00 -5.80 27.08
CA LYS A 25 -0.21 -6.48 28.11
C LYS A 25 1.25 -6.42 27.73
N LEU A 26 2.10 -5.90 28.61
CA LEU A 26 3.55 -5.98 28.43
C LEU A 26 3.95 -7.45 28.29
N VAL A 27 4.73 -7.76 27.25
CA VAL A 27 5.26 -9.10 27.03
C VAL A 27 6.73 -9.13 27.40
N LYS A 28 7.54 -8.27 26.80
CA LYS A 28 8.99 -8.30 27.03
C LYS A 28 9.61 -6.92 26.89
N VAL A 29 10.63 -6.68 27.73
CA VAL A 29 11.57 -5.56 27.61
C VAL A 29 12.97 -6.16 27.42
N ASN A 30 13.68 -5.74 26.39
CA ASN A 30 15.00 -6.24 26.05
C ASN A 30 16.05 -5.13 26.14
N HIS A 31 17.14 -5.39 26.86
CA HIS A 31 18.26 -4.45 27.10
C HIS A 31 17.85 -3.13 27.78
N MET A 32 16.78 -3.13 28.54
CA MET A 32 16.33 -2.01 29.37
C MET A 32 15.79 -2.55 30.70
N PRO A 33 15.76 -1.74 31.77
CA PRO A 33 15.15 -2.15 33.04
C PRO A 33 13.67 -2.48 32.87
N GLU A 34 13.19 -3.47 33.63
CA GLU A 34 11.78 -3.78 33.72
C GLU A 34 11.02 -2.77 34.60
N GLY A 35 9.71 -2.64 34.38
CA GLY A 35 8.84 -1.82 35.21
C GLY A 35 8.98 -0.31 35.03
N ILE A 36 9.72 0.15 34.02
CA ILE A 36 9.84 1.57 33.72
C ILE A 36 8.68 2.06 32.84
N ASP A 37 8.35 3.34 32.99
CA ASP A 37 7.30 4.02 32.21
C ASP A 37 7.59 4.00 30.71
N PRO A 38 6.58 3.82 29.84
CA PRO A 38 6.75 3.82 28.39
C PRO A 38 7.42 5.08 27.82
N THR A 39 7.21 6.21 28.47
CA THR A 39 7.89 7.47 28.10
C THR A 39 9.38 7.37 28.40
N ALA A 40 9.77 6.79 29.55
CA ALA A 40 11.15 6.56 29.90
C ALA A 40 11.82 5.55 28.94
N ILE A 41 11.14 4.47 28.55
CA ILE A 41 11.61 3.52 27.53
C ILE A 41 11.99 4.28 26.24
N TRP A 42 11.07 5.13 25.76
CA TRP A 42 11.34 5.93 24.57
C TRP A 42 12.52 6.88 24.73
N TYR A 43 12.63 7.57 25.88
CA TYR A 43 13.75 8.46 26.13
C TYR A 43 15.09 7.71 26.17
N MET A 44 15.14 6.51 26.74
CA MET A 44 16.34 5.67 26.72
C MET A 44 16.76 5.30 25.29
N MET A 45 15.82 4.80 24.48
CA MET A 45 16.09 4.49 23.06
C MET A 45 16.54 5.71 22.27
N LYS A 46 15.87 6.85 22.47
CA LYS A 46 16.21 8.11 21.80
C LYS A 46 17.59 8.62 22.21
N HIS A 47 17.88 8.62 23.50
CA HIS A 47 19.18 9.06 24.04
C HIS A 47 20.31 8.18 23.54
N HIS A 48 20.13 6.85 23.53
CA HIS A 48 21.08 5.91 22.97
C HIS A 48 21.39 6.21 21.49
N CYS A 49 20.35 6.41 20.66
CA CYS A 49 20.54 6.81 19.28
C CYS A 49 21.29 8.13 19.15
N GLN A 50 21.01 9.12 20.02
CA GLN A 50 21.67 10.43 19.98
C GLN A 50 23.15 10.37 20.37
N LEU A 51 23.51 9.55 21.36
CA LEU A 51 24.89 9.34 21.74
C LEU A 51 25.73 8.81 20.57
N HIS A 52 25.22 7.80 19.88
CA HIS A 52 25.92 7.20 18.74
C HIS A 52 25.80 7.97 17.43
N GLN A 53 24.95 9.00 17.35
CA GLN A 53 24.92 9.93 16.21
C GLN A 53 26.12 10.87 16.18
N GLN A 54 26.64 11.25 17.35
CA GLN A 54 27.77 12.16 17.47
C GLN A 54 29.08 11.55 16.94
N ASP A 55 29.19 10.23 16.97
CA ASP A 55 30.37 9.49 16.50
C ASP A 55 30.38 9.27 14.98
N ARG A 56 29.29 9.65 14.28
CA ARG A 56 29.17 9.52 12.82
C ARG A 56 29.87 10.68 12.12
N THR A 57 31.06 10.43 11.67
CA THR A 57 31.90 11.38 10.91
C THR A 57 31.39 11.63 9.49
N VAL A 58 30.53 10.78 8.96
CA VAL A 58 29.98 10.86 7.59
C VAL A 58 28.51 10.40 7.57
N GLY A 59 27.58 11.28 7.19
CA GLY A 59 26.19 10.91 6.89
C GLY A 59 25.15 11.85 7.49
N ARG A 60 23.91 11.73 7.00
CA ARG A 60 22.74 12.46 7.51
C ARG A 60 22.40 11.98 8.92
N SER A 61 21.90 12.88 9.76
CA SER A 61 21.35 12.51 11.07
C SER A 61 20.25 11.44 10.92
N LEU A 62 20.17 10.54 11.89
CA LEU A 62 19.17 9.49 11.88
C LEU A 62 17.81 10.06 12.31
N GLU A 63 16.96 10.43 11.36
CA GLU A 63 15.63 11.02 11.62
C GLU A 63 14.63 9.99 12.19
N ARG A 64 14.80 8.72 11.80
CA ARG A 64 13.89 7.62 12.18
C ARG A 64 14.65 6.65 13.07
N LEU A 65 14.36 6.72 14.35
CA LEU A 65 15.14 6.06 15.40
C LEU A 65 14.67 4.64 15.74
N MET A 66 13.49 4.25 15.26
CA MET A 66 12.84 3.02 15.68
C MET A 66 12.21 2.27 14.51
N VAL A 67 12.15 0.96 14.63
CA VAL A 67 11.37 0.06 13.77
C VAL A 67 10.30 -0.59 14.61
N GLN A 68 9.06 -0.50 14.15
CA GLN A 68 7.93 -1.22 14.72
C GLN A 68 7.64 -2.46 13.88
N PHE A 69 7.57 -3.61 14.55
CA PHE A 69 7.09 -4.86 14.00
C PHE A 69 5.71 -5.18 14.57
N VAL A 70 4.86 -5.78 13.76
CA VAL A 70 3.58 -6.33 14.21
C VAL A 70 3.56 -7.80 13.82
N ILE A 71 3.51 -8.67 14.80
CA ILE A 71 3.57 -10.12 14.65
C ILE A 71 2.19 -10.67 14.99
N SER A 72 1.53 -11.33 14.04
CA SER A 72 0.17 -11.83 14.21
C SER A 72 0.06 -13.27 13.73
N PRO A 73 0.15 -14.23 14.65
CA PRO A 73 -0.27 -15.60 14.38
C PRO A 73 -1.75 -15.67 14.01
N SER A 74 -2.19 -16.75 13.37
CA SER A 74 -3.62 -17.01 13.23
C SER A 74 -4.25 -17.34 14.60
N LYS A 75 -5.57 -17.34 14.67
CA LYS A 75 -6.26 -17.68 15.91
C LYS A 75 -5.93 -19.11 16.35
N GLU A 76 -5.89 -20.01 15.38
CA GLU A 76 -5.59 -21.42 15.60
C GLU A 76 -4.13 -21.63 16.05
N GLU A 77 -3.19 -20.87 15.51
CA GLU A 77 -1.76 -20.93 15.85
C GLU A 77 -1.49 -20.44 17.29
N ALA A 78 -2.25 -19.44 17.77
CA ALA A 78 -2.07 -18.83 19.08
C ALA A 78 -3.12 -19.23 20.11
N GLU A 79 -3.97 -20.23 19.83
CA GLU A 79 -5.11 -20.60 20.70
C GLU A 79 -4.68 -20.94 22.13
N ASN A 80 -3.54 -21.64 22.27
CA ASN A 80 -3.02 -22.11 23.55
C ASN A 80 -1.78 -21.33 24.01
N PHE A 81 -1.48 -20.16 23.41
CA PHE A 81 -0.29 -19.41 23.78
C PHE A 81 -0.41 -18.85 25.21
N THR A 82 0.59 -19.17 26.00
CA THR A 82 0.87 -18.55 27.30
C THR A 82 1.68 -17.25 27.10
N MET A 83 1.88 -16.47 28.17
CA MET A 83 2.77 -15.31 28.09
C MET A 83 4.19 -15.69 27.73
N ASN A 84 4.69 -16.81 28.22
CA ASN A 84 6.01 -17.33 27.88
C ASN A 84 6.14 -17.69 26.39
N ASP A 85 5.07 -18.17 25.76
CA ASP A 85 5.08 -18.43 24.31
C ASP A 85 5.17 -17.14 23.50
N TRP A 86 4.55 -16.05 23.97
CA TRP A 86 4.67 -14.73 23.38
C TRP A 86 6.08 -14.13 23.57
N GLU A 87 6.72 -14.34 24.73
CA GLU A 87 8.11 -13.95 24.97
C GLU A 87 9.07 -14.73 24.07
N ASN A 88 8.86 -16.02 23.93
CA ASN A 88 9.65 -16.87 23.03
C ASN A 88 9.48 -16.44 21.56
N LEU A 89 8.25 -16.10 21.16
CA LEU A 89 7.97 -15.59 19.80
C LEU A 89 8.64 -14.24 19.54
N HIS A 90 8.72 -13.36 20.57
CA HIS A 90 9.50 -12.11 20.49
C HIS A 90 10.98 -12.41 20.18
N ASP A 91 11.61 -13.31 20.94
CA ASP A 91 13.02 -13.65 20.79
C ASP A 91 13.30 -14.34 19.47
N GLU A 92 12.46 -15.30 19.08
CA GLU A 92 12.55 -15.99 17.79
C GLU A 92 12.40 -15.02 16.62
N ALA A 93 11.52 -14.02 16.76
CA ALA A 93 11.32 -13.01 15.73
C ALA A 93 12.58 -12.16 15.53
N LEU A 94 13.22 -11.70 16.60
CA LEU A 94 14.47 -10.93 16.54
C LEU A 94 15.60 -11.77 15.94
N GLU A 95 15.80 -13.01 16.42
CA GLU A 95 16.81 -13.92 15.92
C GLU A 95 16.63 -14.21 14.42
N THR A 96 15.39 -14.47 14.02
CA THR A 96 15.09 -14.79 12.62
C THR A 96 15.26 -13.57 11.73
N LEU A 97 14.83 -12.37 12.16
CA LEU A 97 15.09 -11.12 11.44
C LEU A 97 16.57 -10.90 11.16
N ASP A 98 17.42 -11.15 12.16
CA ASP A 98 18.88 -10.96 12.06
C ASP A 98 19.54 -12.07 11.20
N SER A 99 18.93 -13.24 11.10
CA SER A 99 19.39 -14.31 10.20
C SER A 99 19.12 -14.01 8.72
N VAL A 100 18.06 -13.23 8.42
CA VAL A 100 17.67 -12.88 7.05
C VAL A 100 18.64 -11.86 6.47
N GLY A 101 19.39 -12.27 5.46
CA GLY A 101 20.21 -11.36 4.67
C GLY A 101 19.45 -10.81 3.47
N LEU A 102 19.67 -9.56 3.16
CA LEU A 102 19.16 -8.92 1.95
C LEU A 102 20.29 -8.19 1.22
N ILE A 103 20.25 -8.21 -0.11
CA ILE A 103 21.16 -7.41 -0.93
C ILE A 103 20.41 -6.15 -1.35
N PRO A 104 20.71 -4.96 -0.76
CA PRO A 104 20.07 -3.72 -1.13
C PRO A 104 20.34 -3.37 -2.59
N LYS A 105 19.39 -2.68 -3.24
CA LYS A 105 19.52 -2.28 -4.63
C LYS A 105 20.80 -1.43 -4.84
N GLY A 106 21.68 -1.89 -5.73
CA GLY A 106 22.95 -1.24 -6.02
C GLY A 106 24.12 -1.71 -5.16
N MET A 107 23.90 -2.56 -4.16
CA MET A 107 24.95 -3.22 -3.38
C MET A 107 25.28 -4.61 -3.93
N LYS A 108 26.51 -5.07 -3.66
CA LYS A 108 26.96 -6.43 -4.02
C LYS A 108 27.02 -7.37 -2.82
N LYS A 109 26.94 -6.81 -1.62
CA LYS A 109 27.05 -7.58 -0.36
C LYS A 109 25.69 -7.68 0.29
N GLU A 110 25.45 -8.84 0.88
CA GLU A 110 24.35 -9.09 1.77
C GLU A 110 24.49 -8.26 3.05
N VAL A 111 23.40 -7.66 3.49
CA VAL A 111 23.32 -6.89 4.72
C VAL A 111 22.35 -7.60 5.67
N LYS A 112 22.81 -7.83 6.89
CA LYS A 112 22.01 -8.36 8.00
C LYS A 112 21.71 -7.27 9.01
N THR A 113 20.76 -7.51 9.89
CA THR A 113 20.42 -6.67 11.04
C THR A 113 21.00 -7.28 12.31
N ASN A 114 20.96 -6.52 13.40
CA ASN A 114 21.37 -6.90 14.74
C ASN A 114 20.34 -6.41 15.77
N PHE A 115 19.04 -6.67 15.49
CA PHE A 115 17.94 -6.23 16.35
C PHE A 115 17.94 -6.96 17.69
N ARG A 116 18.46 -8.19 17.74
CA ARG A 116 18.63 -8.93 19.01
C ARG A 116 19.54 -8.19 19.98
N ASN A 117 20.53 -7.46 19.48
CA ASN A 117 21.43 -6.62 20.27
C ASN A 117 20.94 -5.17 20.35
N SER A 118 19.67 -4.91 20.13
CA SER A 118 19.06 -3.57 20.20
C SER A 118 18.07 -3.50 21.35
N MET A 119 17.92 -2.33 21.96
CA MET A 119 16.82 -2.09 22.90
C MET A 119 15.50 -2.35 22.21
N SER A 120 14.63 -3.17 22.81
CA SER A 120 13.31 -3.43 22.29
C SER A 120 12.28 -3.65 23.40
N VAL A 121 11.03 -3.39 23.06
CA VAL A 121 9.89 -3.64 23.94
C VAL A 121 8.73 -4.19 23.15
N SER A 122 7.96 -5.08 23.75
CA SER A 122 6.77 -5.62 23.09
C SER A 122 5.55 -5.67 24.00
N GLY A 123 4.39 -5.41 23.38
CA GLY A 123 3.09 -5.46 24.00
C GLY A 123 2.12 -6.32 23.19
N LEU A 124 1.33 -7.14 23.88
CA LEU A 124 0.30 -7.99 23.29
C LEU A 124 -1.03 -7.25 23.24
N HIS A 125 -1.65 -7.23 22.06
CA HIS A 125 -2.92 -6.57 21.80
C HIS A 125 -4.00 -7.55 21.37
N SER A 126 -5.27 -7.24 21.73
CA SER A 126 -6.45 -8.01 21.34
C SER A 126 -7.51 -7.18 20.59
N ASP A 127 -7.18 -5.94 20.23
CA ASP A 127 -8.09 -4.92 19.71
C ASP A 127 -8.28 -4.94 18.17
N SER A 128 -7.76 -5.97 17.50
CA SER A 128 -8.02 -6.11 16.06
C SER A 128 -9.52 -6.30 15.79
N LYS A 129 -10.04 -5.76 14.69
CA LYS A 129 -11.46 -5.94 14.27
C LYS A 129 -11.89 -7.41 14.20
N SER A 130 -10.95 -8.33 14.04
CA SER A 130 -11.17 -9.78 14.01
C SER A 130 -10.93 -10.47 15.35
N GLY A 131 -10.63 -9.73 16.43
CA GLY A 131 -10.30 -10.27 17.75
C GLY A 131 -9.00 -11.09 17.80
N LYS A 132 -8.13 -10.95 16.79
CA LYS A 132 -6.87 -11.68 16.78
C LYS A 132 -5.85 -11.03 17.68
N LEU A 133 -5.18 -11.86 18.48
CA LEU A 133 -4.03 -11.43 19.25
C LEU A 133 -2.87 -11.09 18.31
N HIS A 134 -2.15 -10.04 18.64
CA HIS A 134 -0.96 -9.64 17.90
C HIS A 134 0.01 -8.90 18.79
N LEU A 135 1.30 -9.14 18.53
CA LEU A 135 2.39 -8.55 19.26
C LEU A 135 2.86 -7.29 18.53
N HIS A 136 2.84 -6.15 19.19
CA HIS A 136 3.57 -4.95 18.77
C HIS A 136 4.96 -4.98 19.39
N MET A 137 5.99 -4.99 18.57
CA MET A 137 7.38 -4.99 18.99
C MET A 137 8.07 -3.76 18.42
N ASP A 138 8.53 -2.89 19.30
CA ASP A 138 9.23 -1.66 18.98
C ASP A 138 10.71 -1.82 19.29
N CYS A 139 11.57 -1.72 18.26
CA CYS A 139 13.00 -1.93 18.35
C CYS A 139 13.78 -0.63 18.06
N CYS A 140 14.76 -0.33 18.87
CA CYS A 140 15.73 0.73 18.60
C CYS A 140 16.49 0.40 17.29
N ARG A 141 16.70 1.39 16.48
CA ARG A 141 17.42 1.21 15.21
C ARG A 141 18.94 1.17 15.38
N VAL A 142 19.43 1.66 16.47
CA VAL A 142 20.87 1.56 16.84
C VAL A 142 21.03 0.43 17.83
N ASP A 143 21.95 -0.50 17.55
CA ASP A 143 22.27 -1.60 18.45
C ASP A 143 23.14 -1.11 19.63
N LEU A 144 23.38 -1.95 20.62
CA LEU A 144 24.14 -1.59 21.80
C LEU A 144 25.61 -1.26 21.51
N ASP A 145 26.13 -1.74 20.37
CA ASP A 145 27.48 -1.44 19.90
C ASP A 145 27.57 -0.12 19.12
N GLY A 146 26.43 0.60 18.98
CA GLY A 146 26.35 1.87 18.26
C GLY A 146 26.17 1.75 16.75
N ASN A 147 26.03 0.53 16.20
CA ASN A 147 25.81 0.33 14.78
C ASN A 147 24.34 0.54 14.42
N THR A 148 24.10 1.11 13.25
CA THR A 148 22.74 1.31 12.78
C THR A 148 22.26 0.11 11.98
N ASN A 149 21.16 -0.47 12.41
CA ASN A 149 20.46 -1.49 11.66
C ASN A 149 19.98 -0.94 10.31
N ASP A 150 20.28 -1.66 9.23
CA ASP A 150 19.79 -1.34 7.90
C ASP A 150 18.31 -1.67 7.80
N VAL A 151 17.52 -0.66 7.49
CA VAL A 151 16.06 -0.78 7.34
C VAL A 151 15.59 -0.77 5.88
N HIS A 152 16.55 -0.89 4.96
CA HIS A 152 16.20 -1.05 3.54
C HIS A 152 15.39 -2.33 3.37
N ASP A 153 14.25 -2.21 2.69
CA ASP A 153 13.32 -3.33 2.49
C ASP A 153 12.92 -4.08 3.79
N ILE A 154 12.89 -3.38 4.94
CA ILE A 154 12.58 -4.00 6.24
C ILE A 154 11.26 -4.80 6.23
N HIS A 155 10.28 -4.36 5.43
CA HIS A 155 9.03 -5.09 5.25
C HIS A 155 9.22 -6.46 4.58
N LYS A 156 10.14 -6.57 3.61
CA LYS A 156 10.48 -7.85 2.98
C LYS A 156 11.21 -8.76 3.95
N ARG A 157 12.15 -8.17 4.74
CA ARG A 157 12.85 -8.91 5.79
C ARG A 157 11.88 -9.51 6.79
N ALA A 158 10.89 -8.72 7.26
CA ALA A 158 9.86 -9.19 8.16
C ALA A 158 9.00 -10.32 7.54
N MET A 159 8.63 -10.21 6.26
CA MET A 159 7.91 -11.27 5.58
C MET A 159 8.72 -12.56 5.46
N MET A 160 10.00 -12.47 5.09
CA MET A 160 10.90 -13.64 5.01
C MET A 160 11.11 -14.28 6.39
N ALA A 161 11.28 -13.47 7.44
CA ALA A 161 11.37 -13.97 8.81
C ALA A 161 10.09 -14.70 9.21
N ALA A 162 8.91 -14.16 8.89
CA ALA A 162 7.63 -14.83 9.12
C ALA A 162 7.52 -16.17 8.37
N GLU A 163 7.97 -16.24 7.13
CA GLU A 163 7.99 -17.49 6.35
C GLU A 163 8.88 -18.55 7.01
N ILE A 164 10.06 -18.16 7.51
CA ILE A 164 10.99 -19.07 8.20
C ILE A 164 10.37 -19.58 9.51
N ILE A 165 9.80 -18.70 10.32
CA ILE A 165 9.14 -19.07 11.58
C ILE A 165 7.96 -20.00 11.30
N ASN A 166 7.11 -19.68 10.32
CA ASN A 166 6.00 -20.55 9.92
C ASN A 166 6.47 -21.96 9.53
N MET A 167 7.59 -22.06 8.81
CA MET A 167 8.16 -23.37 8.45
C MET A 167 8.65 -24.14 9.68
N ARG A 168 9.31 -23.49 10.64
CA ARG A 168 9.80 -24.12 11.87
C ARG A 168 8.66 -24.67 12.73
N HIS A 169 7.55 -23.91 12.82
CA HIS A 169 6.37 -24.30 13.59
C HIS A 169 5.37 -25.17 12.83
N GLY A 170 5.60 -25.47 11.55
CA GLY A 170 4.63 -26.18 10.71
C GLY A 170 3.34 -25.38 10.44
N TRP A 171 3.39 -24.06 10.58
CA TRP A 171 2.26 -23.17 10.32
C TRP A 171 2.06 -22.92 8.82
N LYS A 172 0.79 -22.71 8.44
CA LYS A 172 0.46 -22.41 7.05
C LYS A 172 1.04 -21.07 6.61
N GLN A 173 1.61 -21.07 5.40
CA GLN A 173 2.10 -19.82 4.83
C GLN A 173 0.94 -18.90 4.45
N PRO A 174 1.06 -17.57 4.66
CA PRO A 174 0.03 -16.60 4.27
C PRO A 174 -0.33 -16.68 2.78
N LYS A 175 0.63 -16.99 1.94
CA LYS A 175 0.42 -17.19 0.51
C LYS A 175 -0.47 -18.40 0.24
N GLU A 176 -0.23 -19.53 0.89
CA GLU A 176 -1.06 -20.74 0.76
C GLU A 176 -2.50 -20.47 1.16
N ILE A 177 -2.70 -19.81 2.31
CA ILE A 177 -4.04 -19.41 2.79
C ILE A 177 -4.74 -18.50 1.77
N ARG A 178 -4.00 -17.53 1.20
CA ARG A 178 -4.53 -16.64 0.17
C ARG A 178 -4.89 -17.39 -1.10
N ASP A 179 -4.04 -18.32 -1.55
CA ASP A 179 -4.26 -19.11 -2.76
C ASP A 179 -5.47 -20.05 -2.58
N MET A 180 -5.59 -20.74 -1.46
CA MET A 180 -6.76 -21.56 -1.12
C MET A 180 -8.05 -20.74 -1.18
N ARG A 181 -8.08 -19.57 -0.54
CA ARG A 181 -9.26 -18.69 -0.55
C ARG A 181 -9.60 -18.18 -1.95
N ARG A 182 -8.58 -17.87 -2.75
CA ARG A 182 -8.76 -17.47 -4.14
C ARG A 182 -9.39 -18.58 -4.98
N GLU A 183 -8.93 -19.81 -4.79
CA GLU A 183 -9.47 -21.00 -5.46
C GLU A 183 -10.92 -21.29 -5.04
N ASP A 184 -11.24 -21.16 -3.76
CA ASP A 184 -12.61 -21.33 -3.27
C ASP A 184 -13.56 -20.30 -3.88
N ILE A 185 -13.12 -19.01 -3.96
CA ILE A 185 -13.89 -17.97 -4.62
C ILE A 185 -14.04 -18.29 -6.12
N ALA A 186 -12.98 -18.76 -6.77
CA ALA A 186 -13.01 -19.11 -8.19
C ALA A 186 -14.02 -20.23 -8.47
N LYS A 187 -14.06 -21.27 -7.65
CA LYS A 187 -15.05 -22.36 -7.74
C LYS A 187 -16.48 -21.86 -7.60
N VAL A 188 -16.71 -20.96 -6.64
CA VAL A 188 -18.05 -20.37 -6.45
C VAL A 188 -18.46 -19.48 -7.61
N CYS A 189 -17.54 -18.66 -8.15
CA CYS A 189 -17.78 -17.86 -9.34
C CYS A 189 -18.16 -18.74 -10.56
N GLU A 190 -17.45 -19.84 -10.71
CA GLU A 190 -17.71 -20.80 -11.78
C GLU A 190 -19.05 -21.51 -11.62
N ASP A 191 -19.36 -22.04 -10.42
CA ASP A 191 -20.65 -22.67 -10.10
C ASP A 191 -21.85 -21.74 -10.37
N ILE A 192 -21.71 -20.47 -10.01
CA ILE A 192 -22.76 -19.48 -10.30
C ILE A 192 -22.92 -19.27 -11.80
N LEU A 193 -21.82 -19.07 -12.55
CA LEU A 193 -21.89 -18.86 -14.01
C LEU A 193 -22.47 -20.08 -14.75
N GLN A 194 -22.16 -21.29 -14.29
CA GLN A 194 -22.73 -22.51 -14.86
C GLN A 194 -24.24 -22.65 -14.62
N LYS A 195 -24.75 -22.15 -13.49
CA LYS A 195 -26.16 -22.26 -13.10
C LYS A 195 -27.02 -21.09 -13.58
N LEU A 196 -26.43 -20.02 -14.09
CA LEU A 196 -27.16 -18.87 -14.61
C LEU A 196 -27.82 -19.25 -15.95
N PRO A 197 -29.18 -19.22 -16.06
CA PRO A 197 -29.86 -19.60 -17.29
C PRO A 197 -29.61 -18.61 -18.43
N GLU A 198 -29.48 -17.33 -18.09
CA GLU A 198 -29.16 -16.24 -19.01
C GLU A 198 -28.05 -15.41 -18.43
N PHE A 199 -27.22 -14.79 -19.27
CA PHE A 199 -26.16 -13.92 -18.79
C PHE A 199 -26.72 -12.59 -18.31
N ASP A 200 -26.79 -12.43 -17.00
CA ASP A 200 -27.08 -11.16 -16.31
C ASP A 200 -26.05 -10.93 -15.21
N ILE A 201 -25.31 -9.84 -15.36
CA ILE A 201 -24.24 -9.47 -14.44
C ILE A 201 -24.79 -9.05 -13.06
N ALA A 202 -25.98 -8.46 -13.00
CA ALA A 202 -26.62 -8.09 -11.74
C ALA A 202 -27.04 -9.35 -10.97
N MET A 203 -27.62 -10.32 -11.68
CA MET A 203 -27.99 -11.62 -11.11
C MET A 203 -26.74 -12.37 -10.61
N TYR A 204 -25.66 -12.37 -11.38
CA TYR A 204 -24.39 -12.96 -10.96
C TYR A 204 -23.89 -12.36 -9.64
N PHE A 205 -23.89 -11.03 -9.51
CA PHE A 205 -23.48 -10.38 -8.27
C PHE A 205 -24.44 -10.65 -7.10
N ASN A 206 -25.73 -10.74 -7.36
CA ASN A 206 -26.71 -11.08 -6.34
C ASN A 206 -26.52 -12.50 -5.83
N PHE A 207 -26.20 -13.46 -6.69
CA PHE A 207 -25.85 -14.82 -6.25
C PHE A 207 -24.56 -14.87 -5.44
N LEU A 208 -23.54 -14.08 -5.78
CA LEU A 208 -22.35 -13.98 -4.93
C LEU A 208 -22.70 -13.44 -3.55
N ARG A 209 -23.53 -12.39 -3.47
CA ARG A 209 -23.97 -11.81 -2.19
C ARG A 209 -24.81 -12.78 -1.37
N SER A 210 -25.70 -13.55 -1.99
CA SER A 210 -26.52 -14.56 -1.31
C SER A 210 -25.67 -15.71 -0.71
N LYS A 211 -24.49 -15.98 -1.30
CA LYS A 211 -23.49 -16.92 -0.74
C LYS A 211 -22.57 -16.28 0.33
N GLY A 212 -22.89 -15.05 0.76
CA GLY A 212 -22.15 -14.33 1.81
C GLY A 212 -20.86 -13.65 1.34
N TYR A 213 -20.72 -13.40 0.04
CA TYR A 213 -19.60 -12.63 -0.48
C TYR A 213 -19.94 -11.15 -0.57
N GLU A 214 -19.01 -10.30 -0.14
CA GLU A 214 -19.08 -8.86 -0.37
C GLU A 214 -18.61 -8.57 -1.81
N VAL A 215 -19.43 -7.89 -2.60
CA VAL A 215 -19.11 -7.51 -3.98
C VAL A 215 -19.10 -5.99 -4.09
N LYS A 216 -17.94 -5.41 -4.40
CA LYS A 216 -17.78 -3.99 -4.72
C LYS A 216 -17.48 -3.84 -6.20
N THR A 217 -18.30 -3.04 -6.88
CA THR A 217 -18.21 -2.78 -8.32
C THR A 217 -17.54 -1.45 -8.60
N LYS A 218 -16.80 -1.37 -9.71
CA LYS A 218 -16.18 -0.13 -10.19
C LYS A 218 -16.70 0.16 -11.59
N TYR A 219 -17.29 1.35 -11.77
CA TYR A 219 -17.81 1.83 -13.04
C TYR A 219 -16.94 2.97 -13.59
N ASP A 220 -16.92 3.15 -14.89
CA ASP A 220 -16.31 4.30 -15.56
C ASP A 220 -17.26 5.51 -15.62
N LYS A 221 -16.80 6.59 -16.27
CA LYS A 221 -17.61 7.82 -16.45
C LYS A 221 -18.88 7.59 -17.28
N ASN A 222 -18.91 6.53 -18.09
CA ASN A 222 -20.02 6.15 -18.95
C ASN A 222 -20.94 5.09 -18.30
N GLN A 223 -20.85 4.90 -16.99
CA GLN A 223 -21.60 3.87 -16.24
C GLN A 223 -21.30 2.43 -16.68
N LYS A 224 -20.20 2.21 -17.39
CA LYS A 224 -19.77 0.87 -17.80
C LYS A 224 -18.99 0.22 -16.68
N LEU A 225 -19.30 -1.04 -16.35
CA LEU A 225 -18.56 -1.83 -15.37
C LEU A 225 -17.12 -2.10 -15.87
N VAL A 226 -16.15 -1.55 -15.16
CA VAL A 226 -14.71 -1.71 -15.48
C VAL A 226 -14.10 -2.86 -14.69
N GLY A 227 -14.61 -3.13 -13.48
CA GLY A 227 -14.09 -4.17 -12.64
C GLY A 227 -14.91 -4.34 -11.37
N TYR A 228 -14.59 -5.38 -10.61
CA TYR A 228 -15.20 -5.64 -9.31
C TYR A 228 -14.23 -6.41 -8.41
N THR A 229 -14.52 -6.38 -7.12
CA THR A 229 -13.83 -7.19 -6.11
C THR A 229 -14.82 -8.11 -5.43
N VAL A 230 -14.35 -9.27 -5.02
CA VAL A 230 -15.11 -10.25 -4.24
C VAL A 230 -14.38 -10.48 -2.94
N GLY A 231 -15.08 -10.33 -1.82
CA GLY A 231 -14.51 -10.47 -0.48
C GLY A 231 -15.30 -11.43 0.41
N LYS A 232 -14.61 -12.15 1.28
CA LYS A 232 -15.20 -12.96 2.38
C LYS A 232 -14.17 -13.09 3.50
N ASN A 233 -14.61 -13.00 4.75
CA ASN A 233 -13.76 -13.20 5.93
C ASN A 233 -12.46 -12.37 5.89
N ALA A 234 -12.58 -11.06 5.68
CA ALA A 234 -11.47 -10.10 5.58
C ALA A 234 -10.50 -10.32 4.38
N SER A 235 -10.73 -11.29 3.51
CA SER A 235 -9.98 -11.47 2.28
C SER A 235 -10.74 -10.87 1.11
N VAL A 236 -10.10 -9.95 0.38
CA VAL A 236 -10.68 -9.29 -0.79
C VAL A 236 -9.78 -9.53 -1.99
N PHE A 237 -10.38 -9.93 -3.10
CA PHE A 237 -9.67 -10.18 -4.36
C PHE A 237 -10.31 -9.39 -5.49
N LYS A 238 -9.48 -8.81 -6.35
CA LYS A 238 -9.96 -8.29 -7.63
C LYS A 238 -10.37 -9.45 -8.53
N ALA A 239 -11.36 -9.26 -9.37
CA ALA A 239 -11.78 -10.28 -10.33
C ALA A 239 -10.60 -10.82 -11.17
N SER A 240 -9.67 -9.94 -11.56
CA SER A 240 -8.44 -10.31 -12.30
C SER A 240 -7.45 -11.13 -11.47
N GLU A 241 -7.44 -10.99 -10.14
CA GLU A 241 -6.61 -11.79 -9.23
C GLU A 241 -7.20 -13.18 -9.02
N ILE A 242 -8.53 -13.31 -9.05
CA ILE A 242 -9.20 -14.60 -8.98
C ILE A 242 -8.90 -15.40 -10.25
N SER A 243 -9.28 -14.89 -11.41
CA SER A 243 -8.90 -15.41 -12.73
C SER A 243 -9.23 -14.38 -13.82
N ARG A 244 -8.45 -14.38 -14.91
CA ARG A 244 -8.75 -13.54 -16.09
C ARG A 244 -10.14 -13.78 -16.66
N ARG A 245 -10.66 -15.01 -16.56
CA ARG A 245 -12.00 -15.38 -17.04
C ARG A 245 -13.15 -14.69 -16.27
N PHE A 246 -12.90 -14.24 -15.05
CA PHE A 246 -13.89 -13.52 -14.23
C PHE A 246 -13.77 -12.00 -14.33
N MET A 247 -12.88 -11.45 -15.15
CA MET A 247 -12.86 -10.01 -15.41
C MET A 247 -14.18 -9.56 -15.99
N ALA A 248 -14.63 -8.34 -15.65
CA ALA A 248 -15.91 -7.78 -16.12
C ALA A 248 -16.10 -7.90 -17.64
N SER A 249 -15.02 -7.72 -18.41
CA SER A 249 -15.02 -7.85 -19.88
C SER A 249 -15.04 -9.30 -20.38
N GLN A 250 -14.84 -10.29 -19.53
CA GLN A 250 -14.74 -11.70 -19.92
C GLN A 250 -15.88 -12.57 -19.35
N LEU A 251 -16.67 -12.04 -18.44
CA LEU A 251 -17.73 -12.81 -17.77
C LEU A 251 -18.72 -13.42 -18.76
N GLU A 252 -19.21 -12.63 -19.70
CA GLU A 252 -20.17 -13.11 -20.72
C GLU A 252 -19.55 -14.19 -21.62
N ALA A 253 -18.30 -13.97 -22.05
CA ALA A 253 -17.60 -14.97 -22.85
C ALA A 253 -17.34 -16.27 -22.07
N THR A 254 -17.13 -16.15 -20.74
CA THR A 254 -16.98 -17.32 -19.86
C THR A 254 -18.31 -18.02 -19.65
N TRP A 255 -19.41 -17.30 -19.47
CA TRP A 255 -20.74 -17.87 -19.38
C TRP A 255 -21.11 -18.64 -20.66
N LYS A 256 -20.89 -18.05 -21.86
CA LYS A 256 -21.13 -18.69 -23.16
C LYS A 256 -20.38 -20.02 -23.33
N LYS A 257 -19.20 -20.17 -22.72
CA LYS A 257 -18.46 -21.44 -22.74
C LYS A 257 -19.15 -22.56 -21.94
N PHE A 258 -19.86 -22.20 -20.88
CA PHE A 258 -20.65 -23.15 -20.10
C PHE A 258 -22.01 -23.46 -20.72
N HIS A 259 -22.50 -22.56 -21.59
CA HIS A 259 -23.80 -22.67 -22.27
C HIS A 259 -23.58 -22.58 -23.79
N PRO A 260 -22.95 -23.61 -24.41
CA PRO A 260 -22.75 -23.61 -25.84
C PRO A 260 -24.10 -23.68 -26.52
N GLU A 261 -24.35 -22.78 -27.48
CA GLU A 261 -25.54 -22.87 -28.35
C GLU A 261 -25.53 -24.22 -29.05
N PRO A 262 -26.69 -24.89 -29.14
CA PRO A 262 -26.77 -26.17 -29.88
C PRO A 262 -26.32 -25.88 -31.31
N THR A 263 -25.24 -26.53 -31.71
CA THR A 263 -24.66 -26.43 -33.06
C THR A 263 -25.78 -26.84 -34.01
N GLN A 264 -26.42 -25.87 -34.69
CA GLN A 264 -27.27 -26.19 -35.83
C GLN A 264 -26.37 -26.89 -36.85
N VAL A 265 -26.56 -28.20 -36.97
CA VAL A 265 -25.97 -28.99 -38.03
C VAL A 265 -26.55 -28.40 -39.34
N ARG A 266 -25.76 -27.56 -39.99
CA ARG A 266 -26.03 -27.13 -41.35
C ARG A 266 -25.98 -28.40 -42.21
N VAL A 267 -27.16 -29.02 -42.42
CA VAL A 267 -27.37 -29.99 -43.47
C VAL A 267 -27.12 -29.26 -44.77
N LYS A 268 -25.98 -29.47 -45.39
CA LYS A 268 -25.71 -29.02 -46.74
C LYS A 268 -26.77 -29.67 -47.63
N PRO A 269 -27.58 -28.91 -48.41
CA PRO A 269 -28.39 -29.53 -49.43
C PRO A 269 -27.45 -30.18 -50.44
N ALA A 270 -27.74 -31.43 -50.80
CA ALA A 270 -27.04 -32.16 -51.81
C ALA A 270 -27.24 -31.43 -53.17
N SER A 271 -26.15 -30.98 -53.75
CA SER A 271 -26.14 -30.46 -55.10
C SER A 271 -26.27 -31.61 -56.11
N PRO A 272 -27.11 -31.45 -57.14
CA PRO A 272 -27.21 -32.49 -58.19
C PRO A 272 -25.96 -32.49 -59.06
N THR A 273 -25.50 -33.73 -59.33
CA THR A 273 -24.43 -34.09 -60.23
C THR A 273 -24.80 -33.68 -61.66
N VAL A 274 -24.07 -32.81 -62.31
CA VAL A 274 -24.04 -32.72 -63.78
C VAL A 274 -22.62 -32.90 -64.27
N THR A 275 -22.47 -33.99 -65.04
CA THR A 275 -21.27 -34.38 -65.78
C THR A 275 -21.18 -33.52 -67.04
N THR A 276 -20.02 -33.02 -67.38
CA THR A 276 -19.31 -33.24 -68.65
C THR A 276 -18.34 -32.12 -69.04
N CYS A 277 -17.17 -32.59 -69.33
CA CYS A 277 -16.26 -32.31 -70.45
C CYS A 277 -15.53 -30.97 -70.67
N SER A 278 -14.23 -31.20 -70.73
CA SER A 278 -13.29 -30.64 -71.73
C SER A 278 -12.58 -29.33 -71.48
N ARG A 279 -11.29 -29.51 -71.28
CA ARG A 279 -10.14 -28.60 -71.40
C ARG A 279 -10.04 -27.94 -72.81
N PRO A 280 -9.45 -26.72 -73.03
CA PRO A 280 -8.00 -26.62 -73.05
C PRO A 280 -7.38 -25.29 -72.52
N SER A 281 -6.17 -25.49 -72.02
CA SER A 281 -4.88 -24.72 -72.12
C SER A 281 -4.87 -23.18 -72.21
N ARG A 282 -4.24 -22.59 -71.17
CA ARG A 282 -3.20 -21.54 -71.13
C ARG A 282 -3.15 -20.38 -72.13
N PRO A 283 -2.76 -19.15 -71.72
CA PRO A 283 -1.38 -18.83 -71.38
C PRO A 283 -1.18 -17.90 -70.14
N VAL A 284 0.07 -17.94 -69.72
CA VAL A 284 0.69 -17.20 -68.64
C VAL A 284 1.00 -15.77 -69.11
N THR A 285 0.76 -14.76 -68.32
CA THR A 285 1.54 -13.51 -68.32
C THR A 285 1.48 -12.79 -66.97
N PRO A 286 2.38 -11.88 -66.65
CA PRO A 286 3.07 -11.87 -65.38
C PRO A 286 2.50 -10.82 -64.39
N LYS A 287 2.80 -11.08 -63.17
CA LYS A 287 2.54 -10.28 -61.97
C LYS A 287 3.28 -8.92 -62.02
N PRO A 288 2.64 -7.81 -61.71
CA PRO A 288 3.35 -6.64 -61.22
C PRO A 288 3.35 -6.66 -59.68
N THR A 289 4.54 -6.67 -59.14
CA THR A 289 4.86 -6.41 -57.74
C THR A 289 4.53 -4.94 -57.44
N SER A 290 3.50 -4.69 -56.66
CA SER A 290 3.31 -3.37 -56.04
C SER A 290 3.62 -3.49 -54.56
N THR A 291 4.80 -3.01 -54.21
CA THR A 291 5.22 -2.73 -52.82
C THR A 291 4.39 -1.56 -52.29
N GLN A 292 3.34 -1.87 -51.59
CA GLN A 292 2.69 -0.84 -50.77
C GLN A 292 3.39 -0.75 -49.41
N THR A 293 4.25 0.26 -49.32
CA THR A 293 4.79 0.77 -48.05
C THR A 293 3.62 1.29 -47.22
N LYS A 294 3.26 0.57 -46.18
CA LYS A 294 2.37 1.09 -45.12
C LYS A 294 3.09 2.24 -44.42
N VAL A 295 2.68 3.45 -44.73
CA VAL A 295 2.98 4.63 -43.96
C VAL A 295 2.18 4.51 -42.64
N GLN A 296 2.88 4.25 -41.54
CA GLN A 296 2.33 4.45 -40.20
C GLN A 296 2.06 5.95 -40.01
N PRO A 297 0.88 6.34 -39.50
CA PRO A 297 0.69 7.72 -39.12
C PRO A 297 1.63 8.04 -37.95
N SER A 298 2.52 9.01 -38.19
CA SER A 298 3.36 9.60 -37.15
C SER A 298 2.47 10.18 -36.05
N VAL A 299 2.55 9.55 -34.88
CA VAL A 299 2.01 10.14 -33.64
C VAL A 299 2.86 11.37 -33.37
N GLN A 300 2.30 12.55 -33.60
CA GLN A 300 2.90 13.79 -33.12
C GLN A 300 3.03 13.71 -31.60
N PRO A 301 4.21 14.01 -31.02
CA PRO A 301 4.35 14.06 -29.58
C PRO A 301 3.44 15.15 -29.05
N LYS A 302 2.56 14.78 -28.10
CA LYS A 302 1.78 15.75 -27.31
C LYS A 302 2.75 16.80 -26.76
N PRO A 303 2.47 18.09 -26.88
CA PRO A 303 3.34 19.13 -26.34
C PRO A 303 3.48 18.90 -24.82
N THR A 304 4.70 18.76 -24.37
CA THR A 304 5.02 18.65 -22.94
C THR A 304 4.55 19.96 -22.29
N PRO A 305 3.72 19.93 -21.24
CA PRO A 305 3.25 21.14 -20.60
C PRO A 305 4.44 21.95 -20.08
N ALA A 306 4.48 23.23 -20.38
CA ALA A 306 5.50 24.15 -19.89
C ALA A 306 5.51 24.15 -18.36
N LYS A 307 6.70 24.18 -17.74
CA LYS A 307 6.90 24.15 -16.29
C LYS A 307 7.77 25.32 -15.87
N THR A 308 7.39 26.01 -14.81
CA THR A 308 8.19 27.06 -14.18
C THR A 308 8.96 26.48 -12.99
N VAL A 309 10.21 26.92 -12.82
CA VAL A 309 11.07 26.51 -11.70
C VAL A 309 10.98 27.55 -10.59
N PHE A 310 10.74 27.10 -9.37
CA PHE A 310 10.79 27.92 -8.16
C PHE A 310 11.93 27.43 -7.27
N ASN A 311 12.71 28.36 -6.72
CA ASN A 311 13.69 28.06 -5.69
C ASN A 311 13.06 28.41 -4.33
N ILE A 312 12.78 27.37 -3.54
CA ILE A 312 12.09 27.51 -2.27
C ILE A 312 13.06 27.21 -1.14
N ASP A 313 13.28 28.20 -0.28
CA ASP A 313 14.06 28.03 0.94
C ASP A 313 13.21 27.31 2.01
N THR A 314 13.68 26.18 2.49
CA THR A 314 13.04 25.39 3.55
C THR A 314 13.68 25.64 4.92
N GLY A 315 14.59 26.62 5.03
CA GLY A 315 15.35 26.90 6.24
C GLY A 315 16.56 25.97 6.46
N SER A 316 16.55 24.79 5.83
CA SER A 316 17.65 23.84 5.85
C SER A 316 18.37 23.71 4.50
N GLU A 317 17.68 23.95 3.42
CA GLU A 317 18.20 23.88 2.04
C GLU A 317 17.31 24.65 1.07
N VAL A 318 17.86 25.09 -0.05
CA VAL A 318 17.07 25.66 -1.16
C VAL A 318 16.68 24.55 -2.12
N LYS A 319 15.37 24.31 -2.26
CA LYS A 319 14.82 23.29 -3.16
C LYS A 319 14.35 23.88 -4.47
N LYS A 320 14.74 23.24 -5.58
CA LYS A 320 14.21 23.55 -6.91
C LYS A 320 12.93 22.74 -7.15
N VAL A 321 11.82 23.45 -7.33
CA VAL A 321 10.49 22.88 -7.49
C VAL A 321 9.95 23.21 -8.88
N TRP A 322 9.44 22.20 -9.58
CA TRP A 322 8.93 22.30 -10.95
C TRP A 322 7.40 22.33 -10.92
N ILE A 323 6.81 23.50 -11.16
CA ILE A 323 5.36 23.70 -11.14
C ILE A 323 4.85 23.84 -12.58
N PRO A 324 3.83 23.06 -12.99
CA PRO A 324 3.17 23.24 -14.28
C PRO A 324 2.59 24.65 -14.41
N ASP A 325 2.77 25.28 -15.57
CA ASP A 325 2.24 26.65 -15.81
C ASP A 325 0.71 26.70 -15.75
N SER A 326 0.03 25.56 -15.94
CA SER A 326 -1.43 25.39 -15.80
C SER A 326 -1.97 25.69 -14.40
N VAL A 327 -1.14 25.59 -13.35
CA VAL A 327 -1.53 25.77 -11.94
C VAL A 327 -0.73 26.83 -11.20
N LYS A 328 0.27 27.41 -11.83
CA LYS A 328 1.14 28.43 -11.24
C LYS A 328 0.37 29.65 -10.71
N ASP A 329 -0.64 30.07 -11.44
CA ASP A 329 -1.49 31.21 -11.10
C ASP A 329 -2.24 30.99 -9.77
N ILE A 330 -2.61 29.77 -9.44
CA ILE A 330 -3.28 29.39 -8.19
C ILE A 330 -2.37 29.68 -7.00
N PHE A 331 -1.11 29.23 -7.04
CA PHE A 331 -0.17 29.46 -5.95
C PHE A 331 0.24 30.92 -5.77
N LEU A 332 0.37 31.66 -6.88
CA LEU A 332 0.84 33.05 -6.82
C LEU A 332 -0.27 34.08 -6.55
N LYS A 333 -1.51 33.80 -6.96
CA LYS A 333 -2.62 34.78 -6.87
C LYS A 333 -3.67 34.40 -5.81
N GLU A 334 -3.87 33.11 -5.52
CA GLU A 334 -4.91 32.65 -4.58
C GLU A 334 -4.35 32.42 -3.16
N ALA A 335 -3.02 32.52 -2.93
CA ALA A 335 -2.43 32.38 -1.61
C ALA A 335 -2.79 33.56 -0.70
N GLN A 336 -3.19 33.23 0.55
CA GLN A 336 -3.54 34.21 1.58
C GLN A 336 -2.94 33.79 2.91
N VAL A 337 -2.64 34.73 3.77
CA VAL A 337 -2.21 34.46 5.14
C VAL A 337 -3.44 34.32 6.02
N PRO A 338 -3.53 33.28 6.89
CA PRO A 338 -4.60 33.13 7.85
C PRO A 338 -4.64 34.31 8.83
N GLU A 339 -5.84 34.78 9.16
CA GLU A 339 -6.02 35.81 10.18
C GLU A 339 -5.43 35.38 11.52
N GLY A 340 -4.73 36.31 12.18
CA GLY A 340 -4.10 36.08 13.49
C GLY A 340 -2.73 35.38 13.46
N ASN A 341 -2.09 35.31 12.29
CA ASN A 341 -0.70 34.84 12.19
C ASN A 341 0.20 35.94 11.59
N ASP A 342 0.85 36.69 12.44
CA ASP A 342 1.73 37.82 12.04
C ASP A 342 3.12 37.36 11.58
N THR A 343 3.45 36.07 11.71
CA THR A 343 4.77 35.52 11.36
C THR A 343 4.79 34.85 9.98
N ALA A 344 3.64 34.64 9.35
CA ALA A 344 3.53 34.04 8.02
C ALA A 344 3.38 35.11 6.95
N THR A 345 3.96 34.84 5.78
CA THR A 345 3.77 35.68 4.58
C THR A 345 2.96 34.91 3.53
N VAL A 346 2.36 35.66 2.58
CA VAL A 346 1.68 35.08 1.42
C VAL A 346 2.63 34.15 0.65
N GLU A 347 3.90 34.54 0.57
CA GLU A 347 4.96 33.78 -0.08
C GLU A 347 5.23 32.44 0.65
N ASN A 348 5.29 32.45 1.98
CA ASN A 348 5.48 31.22 2.78
C ASN A 348 4.33 30.23 2.58
N VAL A 349 3.09 30.71 2.53
CA VAL A 349 1.91 29.87 2.26
C VAL A 349 1.96 29.30 0.83
N ALA A 350 2.31 30.13 -0.15
CA ALA A 350 2.45 29.70 -1.54
C ALA A 350 3.57 28.66 -1.71
N HIS A 351 4.74 28.91 -1.14
CA HIS A 351 5.87 27.99 -1.18
C HIS A 351 5.55 26.65 -0.52
N THR A 352 4.90 26.66 0.65
CA THR A 352 4.43 25.45 1.32
C THR A 352 3.43 24.68 0.46
N ALA A 353 2.49 25.38 -0.18
CA ALA A 353 1.53 24.75 -1.09
C ALA A 353 2.20 24.11 -2.32
N MET A 354 3.22 24.76 -2.89
CA MET A 354 4.01 24.21 -4.00
C MET A 354 4.79 22.97 -3.56
N LEU A 355 5.38 22.96 -2.37
CA LEU A 355 6.08 21.81 -1.81
C LEU A 355 5.12 20.62 -1.57
N LEU A 356 3.91 20.90 -1.09
CA LEU A 356 2.84 19.91 -0.95
C LEU A 356 2.41 19.33 -2.31
N PHE A 357 2.26 20.20 -3.31
CA PHE A 357 1.83 19.82 -4.66
C PHE A 357 2.81 18.85 -5.33
N VAL A 358 4.10 19.03 -5.13
CA VAL A 358 5.13 18.11 -5.65
C VAL A 358 5.47 16.95 -4.71
N GLY A 359 4.79 16.83 -3.56
CA GLY A 359 4.97 15.75 -2.61
C GLY A 359 6.24 15.85 -1.76
N TYR A 360 6.83 17.04 -1.60
CA TYR A 360 8.02 17.24 -0.77
C TYR A 360 7.72 17.34 0.73
N ILE A 361 6.53 17.77 1.08
CA ILE A 361 6.06 17.84 2.48
C ILE A 361 5.00 16.76 2.67
N ASP A 362 5.24 15.89 3.62
CA ASP A 362 4.19 15.01 4.12
C ASP A 362 3.42 15.78 5.20
N ALA A 363 2.21 16.24 4.88
CA ALA A 363 1.40 17.00 5.84
C ALA A 363 0.93 16.14 7.01
N ALA A 364 0.93 14.80 6.88
CA ALA A 364 0.73 13.94 8.04
C ALA A 364 1.79 14.20 9.11
N THR A 365 3.03 14.51 8.70
CA THR A 365 4.11 14.84 9.62
C THR A 365 3.90 16.18 10.34
N SER A 366 3.36 17.18 9.67
CA SER A 366 3.13 18.50 10.25
C SER A 366 1.79 18.64 11.01
N MET A 367 0.78 17.83 10.66
CA MET A 367 -0.51 17.80 11.37
C MET A 367 -0.47 16.95 12.65
N SER A 368 0.46 15.97 12.77
CA SER A 368 0.57 15.14 13.98
C SER A 368 1.10 15.90 15.20
N GLU A 369 1.81 17.01 15.00
CA GLU A 369 2.17 17.91 16.11
C GLU A 369 0.98 18.74 16.64
N SER A 370 -0.14 18.77 15.90
CA SER A 370 -1.28 19.64 16.15
C SER A 370 -2.54 18.95 16.67
N CYS A 371 -2.70 17.63 16.52
CA CYS A 371 -3.89 16.90 16.92
C CYS A 371 -3.54 15.67 17.75
N GLY A 372 -3.65 15.80 19.06
CA GLY A 372 -3.87 14.65 19.92
C GLY A 372 -5.28 14.10 19.65
N GLY A 373 -5.39 12.85 19.20
CA GLY A 373 -6.65 12.14 19.19
C GLY A 373 -6.96 11.40 17.91
N GLY A 374 -7.01 10.07 18.02
CA GLY A 374 -7.87 9.22 17.24
C GLY A 374 -7.31 8.73 15.91
N GLY A 375 -6.60 7.62 16.00
CA GLY A 375 -6.18 6.83 14.86
C GLY A 375 -7.34 6.20 14.12
N GLY A 376 -7.13 6.00 12.89
CA GLY A 376 -7.88 5.22 11.94
C GLY A 376 -7.13 5.34 10.65
N SER A 377 -6.11 4.50 10.44
CA SER A 377 -5.47 4.40 9.15
C SER A 377 -6.40 3.72 8.18
N SER A 378 -7.20 4.53 7.49
CA SER A 378 -7.70 4.16 6.17
C SER A 378 -6.55 4.28 5.18
N PRO A 379 -6.45 3.41 4.16
CA PRO A 379 -5.49 3.57 3.08
C PRO A 379 -5.83 4.74 2.14
N GLU A 380 -6.78 5.55 2.49
CA GLU A 380 -7.03 6.88 1.94
C GLU A 380 -6.30 7.94 2.79
N SER A 381 -4.97 7.89 2.82
CA SER A 381 -4.23 9.10 3.08
C SER A 381 -4.58 10.05 1.94
N GLY A 382 -5.24 11.16 2.22
CA GLY A 382 -5.69 12.14 1.22
C GLY A 382 -4.54 12.90 0.52
N TRP A 383 -3.41 12.26 0.39
CA TRP A 383 -2.12 12.72 -0.13
C TRP A 383 -1.95 12.30 -1.57
N GLY A 384 -1.37 13.18 -2.36
CA GLY A 384 -1.26 13.02 -3.79
C GLY A 384 -2.53 13.43 -4.54
N LYS A 385 -2.42 13.53 -5.83
CA LYS A 385 -3.54 13.81 -6.73
C LYS A 385 -4.48 12.60 -6.75
N LYS A 386 -5.77 12.82 -6.47
CA LYS A 386 -6.79 11.75 -6.59
C LYS A 386 -7.01 11.42 -8.06
N ASP A 387 -7.36 10.15 -8.35
CA ASP A 387 -7.58 9.67 -9.72
C ASP A 387 -8.63 10.50 -10.50
N ASP A 388 -9.59 11.09 -9.79
CA ASP A 388 -10.70 11.88 -10.34
C ASP A 388 -10.47 13.40 -10.24
N GLU A 389 -9.33 13.84 -9.70
CA GLU A 389 -9.02 15.26 -9.43
C GLU A 389 -8.19 15.85 -10.57
N ASP A 390 -8.63 16.98 -11.14
CA ASP A 390 -7.80 17.73 -12.08
C ASP A 390 -6.64 18.44 -11.37
N GLU A 391 -5.63 18.88 -12.11
CA GLU A 391 -4.44 19.53 -11.54
C GLU A 391 -4.77 20.82 -10.80
N ARG A 392 -5.75 21.59 -11.27
CA ARG A 392 -6.13 22.86 -10.64
C ARG A 392 -6.88 22.64 -9.33
N THR A 393 -7.74 21.64 -9.27
CA THR A 393 -8.43 21.23 -8.03
C THR A 393 -7.44 20.71 -7.01
N TYR A 394 -6.46 19.91 -7.45
CA TYR A 394 -5.38 19.44 -6.59
C TYR A 394 -4.51 20.60 -6.06
N ALA A 395 -4.11 21.56 -6.91
CA ALA A 395 -3.35 22.72 -6.48
C ALA A 395 -4.09 23.56 -5.43
N ARG A 396 -5.41 23.80 -5.63
CA ARG A 396 -6.24 24.50 -4.62
C ARG A 396 -6.39 23.72 -3.32
N ARG A 397 -6.41 22.39 -3.38
CA ARG A 397 -6.40 21.57 -2.18
C ARG A 397 -5.08 21.70 -1.42
N CYS A 398 -3.95 21.65 -2.11
CA CYS A 398 -2.63 21.90 -1.49
C CYS A 398 -2.56 23.29 -0.87
N LEU A 399 -3.12 24.31 -1.53
CA LEU A 399 -3.16 25.67 -1.00
C LEU A 399 -4.02 25.78 0.29
N ARG A 400 -5.22 25.15 0.31
CA ARG A 400 -6.02 25.09 1.55
C ARG A 400 -5.32 24.38 2.69
N MET A 401 -4.53 23.34 2.39
CA MET A 401 -3.75 22.61 3.38
C MET A 401 -2.61 23.47 3.91
N ALA A 402 -1.84 24.14 3.05
CA ALA A 402 -0.82 25.09 3.47
C ALA A 402 -1.42 26.21 4.35
N HIS A 403 -2.54 26.78 3.95
CA HIS A 403 -3.27 27.79 4.73
C HIS A 403 -3.67 27.26 6.13
N SER A 404 -4.08 25.99 6.23
CA SER A 404 -4.43 25.38 7.53
C SER A 404 -3.22 25.19 8.45
N MET A 405 -2.03 24.98 7.88
CA MET A 405 -0.77 24.83 8.65
C MET A 405 -0.34 26.13 9.32
N TYR A 406 -0.67 27.26 8.73
CA TYR A 406 -0.36 28.59 9.26
C TYR A 406 -1.47 29.18 10.15
N LYS A 407 -2.59 28.49 10.36
CA LYS A 407 -3.62 28.91 11.32
C LYS A 407 -3.08 28.87 12.74
N PRO A 408 -3.26 29.94 13.55
CA PRO A 408 -2.87 29.92 14.94
C PRO A 408 -3.68 28.87 15.68
N LYS A 409 -3.00 28.10 16.56
CA LYS A 409 -3.65 27.08 17.39
C LYS A 409 -4.61 27.79 18.37
N SER A 410 -5.91 27.55 18.28
CA SER A 410 -6.86 28.02 19.27
C SER A 410 -6.55 27.36 20.61
N ILE A 411 -6.10 28.13 21.60
CA ILE A 411 -5.92 27.69 22.96
C ILE A 411 -7.33 27.46 23.51
N LYS A 412 -7.74 26.20 23.63
CA LYS A 412 -8.95 25.85 24.38
C LYS A 412 -8.71 26.24 25.83
N ARG A 413 -9.26 27.38 26.29
CA ARG A 413 -9.34 27.71 27.71
C ARG A 413 -10.21 26.63 28.34
N GLY A 414 -9.58 25.76 29.16
CA GLY A 414 -10.29 24.82 29.99
C GLY A 414 -11.20 25.58 30.93
N PHE A 415 -12.48 25.34 30.85
CA PHE A 415 -13.41 25.72 31.93
C PHE A 415 -13.14 24.79 33.11
N HIS A 416 -12.47 25.29 34.13
CA HIS A 416 -12.55 24.72 35.47
C HIS A 416 -13.95 25.03 36.02
N ARG A 417 -14.71 24.00 36.28
CA ARG A 417 -15.78 23.96 37.26
C ARG A 417 -15.52 22.81 38.23
#